data_2b846f2e89fc177f06192f1eca53c6b7
#
_entry.id   2b846f2e89fc177f06192f1eca53c6b7
#
_cell.length_a   1.000
_cell.length_b   1.000
_cell.length_c   1.000
_cell.angle_alpha   90.00
_cell.angle_beta   90.00
_cell.angle_gamma   90.00
#
_symmetry.space_group_name_H-M   'P 1'
#
loop_
_entity.id
_entity.type
_entity.pdbx_description
1 polymer ?
#
loop_
_entity_poly.entity_id
_entity_poly.type
_entity_poly.pdbx_seq_one_letter_code
_entity_poly.pdbx_strand_id
1 'polypeptide(L)'
;KIMTHLEKFKIMLLPKKLGILFLLALCSLTITGQTSFSFEKTTPEAAGISSKAVLDFVNAVEKEANGIHSFMILRHGKVISQGWWEPYAAELPHVMNSLSKSFTSTAVGFAVQEGLLNIDDKVISFFPDKVPGNPSEYLKQMTVRNLLTMSTGQKREPPIISGGVNDTDWVKVFLATPIDDKPGEIFRYNSIATYMLSAIVTQVTGDKVVDYLDTRFFQPLLINKPEWDECPMGINTGGWGIQVITEDIAKLGQFYLQKGMWNGKQLLSAEWTEQATSLQIETSRTNGTESDWSKGYGFQFWQCTNDCYRGSGAGGQLCIVCPKSDLVVAITSGGYIAMEKVWKHLLPAMEENALPEDEKALAALNEKCANLKLKTMEGDVTNKTANRISGKAFQLKENQQHFKSISFNFENGNNTVINIESDKGKTSFSAGYNNYVLAENGKSLPFAEKMSPMTGTSGAWIDNNTYQVTIRFREMVGYYTYKFKFDGDKITWESSSHKNIIIGGWRKMPVLEGEMN
;
A
#
# COMPACT_ATOMS: atom_id res chain seq x y z
N LYS A 1 14.15 82.17 -4.11
CA LYS A 1 14.81 82.30 -2.79
C LYS A 1 14.58 80.95 -2.08
N ILE A 2 15.43 80.11 -1.75
CA ILE A 2 16.80 80.04 -1.28
C ILE A 2 17.10 78.54 -1.33
N MET A 3 17.97 78.02 -2.09
CA MET A 3 19.38 77.60 -1.90
C MET A 3 19.60 76.71 -0.64
N THR A 4 19.96 75.49 -0.95
CA THR A 4 21.20 74.72 -0.81
C THR A 4 21.49 74.11 0.54
N HIS A 5 21.60 72.77 0.59
CA HIS A 5 22.85 72.14 1.03
C HIS A 5 22.87 70.66 0.58
N LEU A 6 23.77 70.38 -0.35
CA LEU A 6 24.24 69.07 -0.69
C LEU A 6 25.38 68.72 0.25
N GLU A 7 25.23 67.72 1.09
CA GLU A 7 26.35 67.07 1.75
C GLU A 7 26.58 65.68 1.19
N LYS A 8 27.82 65.50 0.82
CA LYS A 8 28.40 64.34 0.11
C LYS A 8 28.44 63.13 1.03
N PHE A 9 27.68 62.06 0.73
CA PHE A 9 28.02 60.75 1.23
C PHE A 9 28.96 60.07 0.24
N LYS A 10 30.24 59.86 0.64
CA LYS A 10 31.22 59.00 0.00
C LYS A 10 30.75 57.55 0.10
N ILE A 11 30.29 56.95 -0.97
CA ILE A 11 30.11 55.50 -1.09
C ILE A 11 31.50 54.88 -1.16
N MET A 12 31.88 54.19 -0.11
CA MET A 12 33.09 53.38 -0.03
C MET A 12 32.83 52.09 -0.79
N LEU A 13 33.46 51.93 -1.93
CA LEU A 13 33.44 50.70 -2.75
C LEU A 13 34.12 49.55 -1.97
N LEU A 14 33.33 48.63 -1.44
CA LEU A 14 33.83 47.35 -0.99
C LEU A 14 34.24 46.47 -2.18
N PRO A 15 35.35 45.71 -2.10
CA PRO A 15 35.87 44.95 -3.22
C PRO A 15 34.88 43.86 -3.66
N LYS A 16 34.65 43.76 -4.96
CA LYS A 16 33.72 42.86 -5.67
C LYS A 16 33.80 41.36 -5.29
N LYS A 17 34.84 40.94 -4.58
CA LYS A 17 35.00 39.54 -4.10
C LYS A 17 34.23 39.18 -2.85
N LEU A 18 33.79 40.16 -2.00
CA LEU A 18 33.01 39.88 -0.81
C LEU A 18 31.49 39.80 -1.09
N GLY A 19 31.01 40.44 -2.17
CA GLY A 19 29.59 40.40 -2.55
C GLY A 19 29.13 39.03 -3.08
N ILE A 20 30.02 38.27 -3.70
CA ILE A 20 29.73 36.93 -4.25
C ILE A 20 29.68 35.89 -3.14
N LEU A 21 30.50 36.01 -2.10
CA LEU A 21 30.40 35.12 -0.92
C LEU A 21 29.13 35.35 -0.09
N PHE A 22 28.61 36.57 -0.04
CA PHE A 22 27.38 36.88 0.70
C PHE A 22 26.12 36.45 -0.09
N LEU A 23 26.12 36.47 -1.41
CA LEU A 23 25.03 35.91 -2.23
C LEU A 23 25.04 34.38 -2.23
N LEU A 24 26.20 33.72 -2.17
CA LEU A 24 26.31 32.27 -2.04
C LEU A 24 25.92 31.76 -0.63
N ALA A 25 26.12 32.58 0.41
CA ALA A 25 25.67 32.26 1.77
C ALA A 25 24.17 32.43 1.97
N LEU A 26 23.49 33.31 1.20
CA LEU A 26 22.02 33.44 1.24
C LEU A 26 21.27 32.41 0.37
N CYS A 27 21.93 31.81 -0.63
CA CYS A 27 21.31 30.72 -1.41
C CYS A 27 21.45 29.34 -0.75
N SER A 28 22.18 29.22 0.35
CA SER A 28 22.35 27.95 1.08
C SER A 28 21.38 27.77 2.27
N LEU A 29 20.39 28.62 2.43
CA LEU A 29 19.49 28.62 3.60
C LEU A 29 18.02 28.42 3.26
N THR A 30 17.70 27.85 2.11
CA THR A 30 16.34 27.39 1.81
C THR A 30 16.31 25.98 1.20
N ILE A 31 17.06 25.06 1.80
CA ILE A 31 16.60 23.67 1.85
C ILE A 31 15.85 23.58 3.18
N THR A 32 14.62 24.01 3.19
CA THR A 32 13.64 23.53 4.15
C THR A 32 13.46 22.06 3.81
N GLY A 33 14.33 21.22 4.30
CA GLY A 33 14.07 19.81 4.44
C GLY A 33 12.74 19.72 5.17
N GLN A 34 11.72 19.24 4.49
CA GLN A 34 10.46 18.88 5.11
C GLN A 34 10.86 17.88 6.19
N THR A 35 10.82 18.31 7.47
CA THR A 35 11.11 17.44 8.60
C THR A 35 10.01 16.41 8.62
N SER A 36 10.29 15.25 8.02
CA SER A 36 9.38 14.11 8.14
C SER A 36 9.27 13.78 9.62
N PHE A 37 8.06 13.86 10.18
CA PHE A 37 7.81 13.39 11.52
C PHE A 37 8.02 11.88 11.52
N SER A 38 9.05 11.43 12.22
CA SER A 38 9.20 10.03 12.57
C SER A 38 8.83 9.87 14.05
N PHE A 39 8.10 8.82 14.38
CA PHE A 39 7.79 8.50 15.77
C PHE A 39 9.06 8.39 16.62
N GLU A 40 8.98 8.85 17.86
CA GLU A 40 10.01 8.57 18.85
C GLU A 40 10.19 7.06 19.01
N LYS A 41 11.43 6.59 19.16
CA LYS A 41 11.74 5.17 19.38
C LYS A 41 12.01 4.91 20.84
N THR A 42 11.68 3.71 21.29
CA THR A 42 12.01 3.20 22.63
C THR A 42 12.34 1.71 22.56
N THR A 43 12.88 1.15 23.62
CA THR A 43 13.08 -0.30 23.72
C THR A 43 11.74 -0.99 23.99
N PRO A 44 11.55 -2.23 23.53
CA PRO A 44 10.37 -3.01 23.91
C PRO A 44 10.18 -3.11 25.41
N GLU A 45 11.25 -3.33 26.17
CA GLU A 45 11.24 -3.45 27.63
C GLU A 45 10.74 -2.16 28.32
N ALA A 46 11.23 -1.00 27.88
CA ALA A 46 10.75 0.29 28.38
C ALA A 46 9.26 0.53 28.11
N ALA A 47 8.73 -0.11 27.06
CA ALA A 47 7.30 -0.08 26.72
C ALA A 47 6.52 -1.28 27.30
N GLY A 48 7.08 -2.08 28.20
CA GLY A 48 6.39 -3.18 28.88
C GLY A 48 6.13 -4.41 28.02
N ILE A 49 6.98 -4.69 27.03
CA ILE A 49 6.99 -5.97 26.31
C ILE A 49 8.43 -6.43 26.14
N SER A 50 8.71 -7.75 26.25
CA SER A 50 10.08 -8.21 26.06
C SER A 50 10.52 -8.19 24.60
N SER A 51 11.77 -7.81 24.35
CA SER A 51 12.42 -7.93 23.04
C SER A 51 12.33 -9.35 22.48
N LYS A 52 12.36 -10.37 23.37
CA LYS A 52 12.16 -11.76 22.99
C LYS A 52 10.78 -12.01 22.38
N ALA A 53 9.71 -11.49 22.96
CA ALA A 53 8.35 -11.67 22.43
C ALA A 53 8.19 -11.03 21.04
N VAL A 54 8.78 -9.84 20.86
CA VAL A 54 8.81 -9.19 19.54
C VAL A 54 9.62 -10.00 18.55
N LEU A 55 10.78 -10.54 18.93
CA LEU A 55 11.59 -11.41 18.09
C LEU A 55 10.85 -12.71 17.71
N ASP A 56 10.10 -13.29 18.65
CA ASP A 56 9.27 -14.48 18.39
C ASP A 56 8.16 -14.16 17.37
N PHE A 57 7.56 -12.97 17.44
CA PHE A 57 6.63 -12.49 16.41
C PHE A 57 7.31 -12.39 15.05
N VAL A 58 8.45 -11.72 14.95
CA VAL A 58 9.20 -11.54 13.68
C VAL A 58 9.56 -12.91 13.08
N ASN A 59 10.07 -13.82 13.91
CA ASN A 59 10.40 -15.19 13.47
C ASN A 59 9.17 -16.00 13.03
N ALA A 60 8.01 -15.77 13.65
CA ALA A 60 6.78 -16.46 13.30
C ALA A 60 6.20 -15.99 11.96
N VAL A 61 6.26 -14.68 11.68
CA VAL A 61 5.76 -14.14 10.39
C VAL A 61 6.72 -14.42 9.23
N GLU A 62 8.02 -14.53 9.48
CA GLU A 62 9.00 -14.85 8.44
C GLU A 62 8.85 -16.28 7.87
N LYS A 63 8.28 -17.20 8.64
CA LYS A 63 8.06 -18.58 8.19
C LYS A 63 6.96 -18.72 7.14
N GLU A 64 6.16 -17.68 6.95
CA GLU A 64 5.02 -17.71 6.06
C GLU A 64 5.44 -17.52 4.59
N ALA A 65 4.94 -18.37 3.71
CA ALA A 65 5.46 -18.58 2.36
C ALA A 65 5.46 -17.37 1.43
N ASN A 66 4.57 -16.37 1.61
CA ASN A 66 4.52 -15.19 0.74
C ASN A 66 4.95 -13.91 1.44
N GLY A 67 5.39 -14.08 2.66
CA GLY A 67 6.11 -13.09 3.43
C GLY A 67 5.33 -11.82 3.80
N ILE A 68 5.75 -11.29 4.91
CA ILE A 68 5.50 -9.90 5.27
C ILE A 68 6.50 -9.05 4.49
N HIS A 69 6.08 -7.88 4.00
CA HIS A 69 6.97 -6.94 3.34
C HIS A 69 7.57 -5.95 4.35
N SER A 70 6.75 -5.51 5.31
CA SER A 70 7.18 -4.63 6.38
C SER A 70 6.28 -4.73 7.59
N PHE A 71 6.79 -4.29 8.74
CA PHE A 71 6.01 -4.04 9.93
C PHE A 71 6.53 -2.85 10.72
N MET A 72 5.64 -2.23 11.50
CA MET A 72 5.96 -1.25 12.52
C MET A 72 5.04 -1.47 13.72
N ILE A 73 5.61 -1.55 14.90
CA ILE A 73 4.88 -1.75 16.16
C ILE A 73 5.09 -0.52 17.02
N LEU A 74 3.97 0.12 17.38
CA LEU A 74 3.96 1.25 18.32
C LEU A 74 3.33 0.82 19.63
N ARG A 75 3.89 1.27 20.74
CA ARG A 75 3.26 1.23 22.05
C ARG A 75 3.50 2.56 22.77
N HIS A 76 2.46 3.08 23.43
CA HIS A 76 2.49 4.38 24.08
C HIS A 76 2.92 5.51 23.13
N GLY A 77 2.51 5.42 21.86
CA GLY A 77 2.87 6.39 20.81
C GLY A 77 4.32 6.35 20.35
N LYS A 78 5.11 5.34 20.76
CA LYS A 78 6.53 5.19 20.39
C LYS A 78 6.77 3.90 19.62
N VAL A 79 7.68 3.92 18.66
CA VAL A 79 8.10 2.72 17.92
C VAL A 79 8.98 1.86 18.82
N ILE A 80 8.53 0.64 19.08
CA ILE A 80 9.26 -0.37 19.84
C ILE A 80 10.02 -1.35 18.94
N SER A 81 9.54 -1.56 17.70
CA SER A 81 10.23 -2.35 16.68
C SER A 81 9.66 -2.06 15.29
N GLN A 82 10.50 -2.20 14.28
CA GLN A 82 10.13 -2.05 12.89
C GLN A 82 11.08 -2.84 11.99
N GLY A 83 10.62 -3.22 10.79
CA GLY A 83 11.46 -3.93 9.84
C GLY A 83 10.85 -4.03 8.45
N TRP A 84 11.73 -4.14 7.46
CA TRP A 84 11.39 -4.29 6.04
C TRP A 84 12.16 -5.47 5.48
N TRP A 85 11.46 -6.39 4.84
CA TRP A 85 12.10 -7.52 4.15
C TRP A 85 12.61 -7.08 2.78
N GLU A 86 13.95 -7.11 2.56
CA GLU A 86 14.51 -6.88 1.23
C GLU A 86 13.76 -7.71 0.16
N PRO A 87 13.31 -7.14 -0.96
CA PRO A 87 13.70 -5.86 -1.56
C PRO A 87 12.82 -4.66 -1.15
N TYR A 88 11.89 -4.78 -0.22
CA TYR A 88 11.06 -3.67 0.27
C TYR A 88 11.87 -2.75 1.18
N ALA A 89 11.46 -1.47 1.27
CA ALA A 89 12.21 -0.45 1.99
C ALA A 89 11.26 0.57 2.66
N ALA A 90 11.78 1.29 3.65
CA ALA A 90 10.99 2.19 4.49
C ALA A 90 10.39 3.39 3.73
N GLU A 91 11.15 3.89 2.76
CA GLU A 91 10.81 5.07 1.96
C GLU A 91 9.84 4.78 0.80
N LEU A 92 9.61 3.51 0.47
CA LEU A 92 8.74 3.15 -0.63
C LEU A 92 7.29 3.02 -0.18
N PRO A 93 6.35 3.71 -0.86
CA PRO A 93 4.93 3.51 -0.64
C PRO A 93 4.54 2.09 -1.05
N HIS A 94 3.49 1.58 -0.46
CA HIS A 94 2.93 0.27 -0.78
C HIS A 94 1.43 0.42 -1.04
N VAL A 95 0.90 -0.33 -2.01
CA VAL A 95 -0.53 -0.34 -2.30
C VAL A 95 -1.32 -0.92 -1.12
N MET A 96 -2.32 -0.18 -0.67
CA MET A 96 -3.09 -0.54 0.53
C MET A 96 -4.30 -1.42 0.24
N ASN A 97 -4.69 -1.59 -1.02
CA ASN A 97 -5.93 -2.26 -1.34
C ASN A 97 -7.09 -1.71 -0.48
N SER A 98 -7.88 -2.58 0.14
CA SER A 98 -9.05 -2.17 0.92
C SER A 98 -8.75 -1.40 2.22
N LEU A 99 -7.49 -1.33 2.69
CA LEU A 99 -7.14 -0.43 3.80
C LEU A 99 -7.38 1.05 3.42
N SER A 100 -7.41 1.38 2.13
CA SER A 100 -7.85 2.68 1.59
C SER A 100 -9.19 3.14 2.16
N LYS A 101 -10.08 2.20 2.47
CA LYS A 101 -11.42 2.48 3.00
C LYS A 101 -11.39 3.24 4.33
N SER A 102 -10.39 2.96 5.17
CA SER A 102 -10.24 3.66 6.45
C SER A 102 -9.82 5.13 6.24
N PHE A 103 -9.03 5.42 5.22
CA PHE A 103 -8.73 6.81 4.83
C PHE A 103 -9.96 7.51 4.24
N THR A 104 -10.78 6.81 3.44
CA THR A 104 -12.05 7.37 2.93
C THR A 104 -13.02 7.66 4.07
N SER A 105 -13.12 6.78 5.07
CA SER A 105 -13.90 7.03 6.29
C SER A 105 -13.42 8.28 7.02
N THR A 106 -12.11 8.48 7.11
CA THR A 106 -11.53 9.70 7.71
C THR A 106 -11.97 10.95 6.96
N ALA A 107 -12.00 10.92 5.61
CA ALA A 107 -12.50 12.05 4.81
C ALA A 107 -13.98 12.32 5.04
N VAL A 108 -14.81 11.27 5.11
CA VAL A 108 -16.22 11.42 5.47
C VAL A 108 -16.38 12.04 6.85
N GLY A 109 -15.55 11.63 7.82
CA GLY A 109 -15.56 12.21 9.18
C GLY A 109 -15.28 13.71 9.19
N PHE A 110 -14.29 14.15 8.43
CA PHE A 110 -14.04 15.60 8.28
C PHE A 110 -15.21 16.32 7.62
N ALA A 111 -15.80 15.74 6.57
CA ALA A 111 -16.95 16.34 5.91
C ALA A 111 -18.19 16.45 6.82
N VAL A 112 -18.41 15.45 7.69
CA VAL A 112 -19.46 15.50 8.73
C VAL A 112 -19.14 16.59 9.76
N GLN A 113 -17.90 16.63 10.26
CA GLN A 113 -17.45 17.64 11.22
C GLN A 113 -17.59 19.06 10.68
N GLU A 114 -17.37 19.27 9.40
CA GLU A 114 -17.51 20.58 8.71
C GLU A 114 -18.98 20.88 8.34
N GLY A 115 -19.91 19.98 8.61
CA GLY A 115 -21.34 20.17 8.31
C GLY A 115 -21.68 20.08 6.82
N LEU A 116 -20.81 19.50 6.00
CA LEU A 116 -21.00 19.36 4.55
C LEU A 116 -21.94 18.19 4.19
N LEU A 117 -22.07 17.22 5.06
CA LEU A 117 -22.99 16.10 4.95
C LEU A 117 -23.34 15.52 6.31
N ASN A 118 -24.45 14.77 6.37
CA ASN A 118 -24.83 13.97 7.52
C ASN A 118 -24.85 12.48 7.12
N ILE A 119 -24.48 11.59 8.05
CA ILE A 119 -24.46 10.15 7.76
C ILE A 119 -25.83 9.56 7.50
N ASP A 120 -26.91 10.26 7.87
CA ASP A 120 -28.29 9.85 7.62
C ASP A 120 -28.89 10.48 6.36
N ASP A 121 -28.11 11.32 5.63
CA ASP A 121 -28.48 11.84 4.32
C ASP A 121 -28.69 10.72 3.30
N LYS A 122 -29.65 10.90 2.40
CA LYS A 122 -29.95 9.92 1.36
C LYS A 122 -28.91 9.96 0.26
N VAL A 123 -28.37 8.82 -0.12
CA VAL A 123 -27.33 8.74 -1.17
C VAL A 123 -27.78 9.40 -2.47
N ILE A 124 -29.04 9.22 -2.85
CA ILE A 124 -29.60 9.80 -4.09
C ILE A 124 -29.65 11.33 -4.09
N SER A 125 -29.68 11.97 -2.93
CA SER A 125 -29.73 13.44 -2.85
C SER A 125 -28.45 14.12 -3.32
N PHE A 126 -27.31 13.43 -3.30
CA PHE A 126 -26.03 13.95 -3.78
C PHE A 126 -25.90 13.88 -5.31
N PHE A 127 -26.71 13.05 -5.99
CA PHE A 127 -26.59 12.79 -7.42
C PHE A 127 -27.95 12.75 -8.12
N PRO A 128 -28.78 13.81 -8.00
CA PRO A 128 -30.16 13.80 -8.51
C PRO A 128 -30.24 13.48 -10.02
N ASP A 129 -29.26 13.93 -10.79
CA ASP A 129 -29.21 13.73 -12.26
C ASP A 129 -28.80 12.31 -12.68
N LYS A 130 -28.34 11.47 -11.73
CA LYS A 130 -27.88 10.10 -11.97
C LYS A 130 -28.84 9.04 -11.44
N VAL A 131 -29.90 9.45 -10.77
CA VAL A 131 -30.93 8.54 -10.23
C VAL A 131 -31.70 7.91 -11.38
N PRO A 132 -31.90 6.57 -11.38
CA PRO A 132 -32.77 5.91 -12.37
C PRO A 132 -34.18 6.52 -12.40
N GLY A 133 -34.80 6.56 -13.56
CA GLY A 133 -36.14 7.16 -13.72
C GLY A 133 -37.23 6.54 -12.82
N ASN A 134 -37.05 5.30 -12.38
CA ASN A 134 -37.95 4.62 -11.43
C ASN A 134 -37.10 3.97 -10.30
N PRO A 135 -36.62 4.75 -9.33
CA PRO A 135 -35.80 4.25 -8.24
C PRO A 135 -36.62 3.38 -7.28
N SER A 136 -36.06 2.24 -6.85
CA SER A 136 -36.69 1.37 -5.86
C SER A 136 -36.86 2.08 -4.51
N GLU A 137 -37.83 1.63 -3.70
CA GLU A 137 -38.04 2.16 -2.35
C GLU A 137 -36.79 1.98 -1.47
N TYR A 138 -36.02 0.91 -1.66
CA TYR A 138 -34.76 0.68 -0.96
C TYR A 138 -33.68 1.67 -1.39
N LEU A 139 -33.57 2.00 -2.68
CA LEU A 139 -32.64 3.02 -3.13
C LEU A 139 -32.95 4.39 -2.53
N LYS A 140 -34.24 4.77 -2.45
CA LYS A 140 -34.68 6.02 -1.82
C LYS A 140 -34.37 6.08 -0.31
N GLN A 141 -34.28 4.92 0.35
CA GLN A 141 -33.97 4.83 1.79
C GLN A 141 -32.49 4.78 2.10
N MET A 142 -31.64 4.36 1.16
CA MET A 142 -30.21 4.19 1.37
C MET A 142 -29.55 5.50 1.82
N THR A 143 -28.77 5.42 2.92
CA THR A 143 -28.08 6.55 3.54
C THR A 143 -26.56 6.42 3.42
N VAL A 144 -25.83 7.50 3.70
CA VAL A 144 -24.37 7.49 3.83
C VAL A 144 -23.92 6.47 4.90
N ARG A 145 -24.65 6.35 6.00
CA ARG A 145 -24.42 5.32 7.03
C ARG A 145 -24.42 3.90 6.44
N ASN A 146 -25.33 3.60 5.53
CA ASN A 146 -25.38 2.28 4.91
C ASN A 146 -24.18 1.99 4.01
N LEU A 147 -23.60 3.02 3.38
CA LEU A 147 -22.33 2.91 2.65
C LEU A 147 -21.16 2.67 3.61
N LEU A 148 -21.08 3.44 4.71
CA LEU A 148 -20.03 3.33 5.73
C LEU A 148 -20.01 1.96 6.40
N THR A 149 -21.18 1.37 6.64
CA THR A 149 -21.34 0.09 7.34
C THR A 149 -21.42 -1.11 6.40
N MET A 150 -21.21 -0.93 5.08
CA MET A 150 -21.32 -2.03 4.12
C MET A 150 -22.68 -2.74 4.14
N SER A 151 -23.76 -1.98 4.33
CA SER A 151 -25.14 -2.51 4.44
C SER A 151 -26.08 -1.92 3.40
N THR A 152 -25.63 -1.78 2.16
CA THR A 152 -26.38 -1.18 1.05
C THR A 152 -27.62 -1.97 0.63
N GLY A 153 -27.71 -3.25 1.01
CA GLY A 153 -28.78 -4.16 0.58
C GLY A 153 -28.57 -4.78 -0.81
N GLN A 154 -27.50 -4.44 -1.51
CA GLN A 154 -27.11 -5.06 -2.77
C GLN A 154 -26.52 -6.45 -2.51
N LYS A 155 -27.09 -7.52 -3.07
CA LYS A 155 -26.55 -8.90 -2.93
C LYS A 155 -25.25 -9.10 -3.68
N ARG A 156 -25.05 -8.34 -4.75
CA ARG A 156 -23.84 -8.39 -5.57
C ARG A 156 -23.27 -7.00 -5.73
N GLU A 157 -21.97 -6.90 -5.55
CA GLU A 157 -21.23 -5.69 -5.89
C GLU A 157 -21.35 -5.40 -7.39
N PRO A 158 -21.54 -4.13 -7.80
CA PRO A 158 -21.47 -3.76 -9.21
C PRO A 158 -20.15 -4.28 -9.83
N PRO A 159 -20.19 -4.92 -11.03
CA PRO A 159 -19.02 -5.60 -11.58
C PRO A 159 -17.97 -4.63 -12.19
N ILE A 160 -17.75 -3.50 -11.55
CA ILE A 160 -16.80 -2.46 -11.95
C ILE A 160 -15.37 -2.98 -11.81
N ILE A 161 -15.02 -3.53 -10.63
CA ILE A 161 -13.66 -4.02 -10.34
C ILE A 161 -13.30 -5.20 -11.24
N SER A 162 -14.25 -6.07 -11.56
CA SER A 162 -14.04 -7.21 -12.45
C SER A 162 -13.95 -6.83 -13.94
N GLY A 163 -14.14 -5.55 -14.28
CA GLY A 163 -14.13 -5.08 -15.67
C GLY A 163 -15.36 -5.47 -16.46
N GLY A 164 -16.47 -5.86 -15.81
CA GLY A 164 -17.73 -6.23 -16.44
C GLY A 164 -18.62 -5.05 -16.82
N VAL A 165 -18.14 -3.81 -16.68
CA VAL A 165 -18.88 -2.58 -16.95
C VAL A 165 -18.10 -1.70 -17.91
N ASN A 166 -18.76 -1.27 -18.99
CA ASN A 166 -18.20 -0.33 -19.97
C ASN A 166 -18.55 1.13 -19.66
N ASP A 167 -19.51 1.39 -18.76
CA ASP A 167 -19.89 2.76 -18.37
C ASP A 167 -18.80 3.37 -17.51
N THR A 168 -18.37 4.57 -17.87
CA THR A 168 -17.35 5.34 -17.14
C THR A 168 -17.93 6.04 -15.91
N ASP A 169 -19.24 6.20 -15.81
CA ASP A 169 -19.91 6.80 -14.65
C ASP A 169 -20.30 5.72 -13.62
N TRP A 170 -19.36 5.42 -12.73
CA TRP A 170 -19.56 4.39 -11.71
C TRP A 170 -20.61 4.75 -10.66
N VAL A 171 -20.91 6.04 -10.44
CA VAL A 171 -22.04 6.48 -9.60
C VAL A 171 -23.35 6.02 -10.21
N LYS A 172 -23.54 6.27 -11.51
CA LYS A 172 -24.73 5.83 -12.24
C LYS A 172 -24.90 4.31 -12.22
N VAL A 173 -23.79 3.58 -12.44
CA VAL A 173 -23.78 2.11 -12.36
C VAL A 173 -24.19 1.62 -10.97
N PHE A 174 -23.67 2.21 -9.92
CA PHE A 174 -24.03 1.84 -8.54
C PHE A 174 -25.51 2.08 -8.25
N LEU A 175 -26.03 3.27 -8.60
CA LEU A 175 -27.43 3.63 -8.37
C LEU A 175 -28.42 2.79 -9.20
N ALA A 176 -27.99 2.27 -10.34
CA ALA A 176 -28.80 1.37 -11.18
C ALA A 176 -28.74 -0.10 -10.75
N THR A 177 -27.80 -0.47 -9.85
CA THR A 177 -27.65 -1.86 -9.38
C THR A 177 -28.80 -2.24 -8.45
N PRO A 178 -29.45 -3.40 -8.66
CA PRO A 178 -30.58 -3.84 -7.83
C PRO A 178 -30.23 -3.92 -6.35
N ILE A 179 -31.20 -3.52 -5.51
CA ILE A 179 -31.13 -3.59 -4.06
C ILE A 179 -32.17 -4.62 -3.62
N ASP A 180 -31.69 -5.75 -3.10
CA ASP A 180 -32.53 -6.92 -2.78
C ASP A 180 -32.99 -6.95 -1.33
N ASP A 181 -32.12 -6.48 -0.42
CA ASP A 181 -32.39 -6.45 1.02
C ASP A 181 -32.56 -4.99 1.47
N LYS A 182 -33.29 -4.77 2.55
CA LYS A 182 -33.43 -3.42 3.11
C LYS A 182 -32.09 -2.88 3.57
N PRO A 183 -31.70 -1.65 3.13
CA PRO A 183 -30.46 -1.04 3.57
C PRO A 183 -30.37 -0.93 5.11
N GLY A 184 -29.21 -1.27 5.65
CA GLY A 184 -28.94 -1.26 7.09
C GLY A 184 -29.15 -2.59 7.80
N GLU A 185 -29.75 -3.61 7.18
CA GLU A 185 -30.09 -4.86 7.87
C GLU A 185 -29.00 -5.94 7.78
N ILE A 186 -28.31 -6.03 6.65
CA ILE A 186 -27.35 -7.11 6.40
C ILE A 186 -26.03 -6.53 5.90
N PHE A 187 -24.96 -6.90 6.62
CA PHE A 187 -23.60 -6.62 6.15
C PHE A 187 -23.29 -7.40 4.87
N ARG A 188 -22.86 -6.70 3.82
CA ARG A 188 -22.30 -7.29 2.59
C ARG A 188 -21.17 -6.43 2.10
N TYR A 189 -19.96 -6.97 2.16
CA TYR A 189 -18.80 -6.23 1.75
C TYR A 189 -18.91 -5.77 0.30
N ASN A 190 -18.78 -4.47 0.07
CA ASN A 190 -19.00 -3.83 -1.23
C ASN A 190 -18.02 -2.65 -1.41
N SER A 191 -16.98 -2.84 -2.21
CA SER A 191 -15.96 -1.80 -2.41
C SER A 191 -16.49 -0.59 -3.18
N ILE A 192 -17.54 -0.79 -4.00
CA ILE A 192 -18.17 0.31 -4.73
C ILE A 192 -19.04 1.17 -3.80
N ALA A 193 -19.53 0.62 -2.68
CA ALA A 193 -20.13 1.45 -1.63
C ALA A 193 -19.11 2.47 -1.06
N THR A 194 -17.84 2.09 -0.92
CA THR A 194 -16.81 3.05 -0.49
C THR A 194 -16.44 4.03 -1.60
N TYR A 195 -16.43 3.59 -2.87
CA TYR A 195 -16.31 4.53 -3.98
C TYR A 195 -17.42 5.58 -3.95
N MET A 196 -18.66 5.19 -3.61
CA MET A 196 -19.76 6.15 -3.45
C MET A 196 -19.49 7.16 -2.33
N LEU A 197 -18.86 6.75 -1.22
CA LEU A 197 -18.41 7.69 -0.18
C LEU A 197 -17.38 8.69 -0.73
N SER A 198 -16.42 8.21 -1.51
CA SER A 198 -15.44 9.07 -2.19
C SER A 198 -16.12 10.04 -3.16
N ALA A 199 -17.07 9.57 -3.94
CA ALA A 199 -17.84 10.40 -4.86
C ALA A 199 -18.69 11.45 -4.13
N ILE A 200 -19.30 11.10 -2.98
CA ILE A 200 -20.06 12.04 -2.14
C ILE A 200 -19.14 13.11 -1.57
N VAL A 201 -17.99 12.74 -0.99
CA VAL A 201 -17.00 13.72 -0.50
C VAL A 201 -16.60 14.66 -1.63
N THR A 202 -16.26 14.13 -2.81
CA THR A 202 -15.91 14.96 -3.98
C THR A 202 -17.06 15.89 -4.39
N GLN A 203 -18.31 15.41 -4.35
CA GLN A 203 -19.49 16.19 -4.71
C GLN A 203 -19.74 17.37 -3.76
N VAL A 204 -19.55 17.17 -2.44
CA VAL A 204 -19.87 18.20 -1.45
C VAL A 204 -18.71 19.17 -1.19
N THR A 205 -17.46 18.75 -1.48
CA THR A 205 -16.26 19.59 -1.24
C THR A 205 -15.72 20.23 -2.51
N GLY A 206 -15.98 19.66 -3.68
CA GLY A 206 -15.33 20.01 -4.95
C GLY A 206 -13.93 19.42 -5.13
N ASP A 207 -13.38 18.78 -4.10
CA ASP A 207 -12.03 18.21 -4.09
C ASP A 207 -12.06 16.68 -4.20
N LYS A 208 -11.04 16.08 -4.82
CA LYS A 208 -10.81 14.64 -4.68
C LYS A 208 -10.52 14.30 -3.21
N VAL A 209 -10.84 13.07 -2.79
CA VAL A 209 -10.59 12.66 -1.40
C VAL A 209 -9.12 12.86 -0.99
N VAL A 210 -8.16 12.57 -1.87
CA VAL A 210 -6.74 12.76 -1.59
C VAL A 210 -6.37 14.23 -1.38
N ASP A 211 -6.98 15.15 -2.14
CA ASP A 211 -6.78 16.59 -2.02
C ASP A 211 -7.47 17.13 -0.77
N TYR A 212 -8.69 16.67 -0.50
CA TYR A 212 -9.46 17.06 0.68
C TYR A 212 -8.78 16.64 1.99
N LEU A 213 -8.18 15.45 2.03
CA LEU A 213 -7.41 14.97 3.16
C LEU A 213 -6.05 15.64 3.30
N ASP A 214 -5.49 16.24 2.24
CA ASP A 214 -4.13 16.76 2.28
C ASP A 214 -3.93 17.79 3.41
N THR A 215 -4.74 18.80 3.46
CA THR A 215 -4.63 19.86 4.49
C THR A 215 -5.21 19.46 5.86
N ARG A 216 -6.08 18.45 5.92
CA ARG A 216 -6.81 18.05 7.13
C ARG A 216 -6.15 16.91 7.88
N PHE A 217 -5.48 16.02 7.14
CA PHE A 217 -4.92 14.80 7.67
C PHE A 217 -3.45 14.60 7.27
N PHE A 218 -3.11 14.62 5.97
CA PHE A 218 -1.76 14.26 5.54
C PHE A 218 -0.72 15.28 6.00
N GLN A 219 -0.89 16.55 5.73
CA GLN A 219 0.05 17.59 6.16
C GLN A 219 0.17 17.69 7.70
N PRO A 220 -0.92 17.71 8.49
CA PRO A 220 -0.80 17.73 9.95
C PRO A 220 -0.06 16.53 10.55
N LEU A 221 -0.17 15.35 9.91
CA LEU A 221 0.53 14.15 10.34
C LEU A 221 1.91 13.99 9.69
N LEU A 222 2.35 14.96 8.90
CA LEU A 222 3.58 14.90 8.10
C LEU A 222 3.64 13.62 7.25
N ILE A 223 2.54 13.33 6.58
CA ILE A 223 2.42 12.30 5.55
C ILE A 223 2.60 12.99 4.20
N ASN A 224 3.50 12.50 3.36
CA ASN A 224 3.59 12.96 1.98
C ASN A 224 2.28 12.63 1.27
N LYS A 225 1.73 13.60 0.53
CA LYS A 225 0.47 13.40 -0.20
C LYS A 225 0.55 12.15 -1.06
N PRO A 226 -0.29 11.12 -0.76
CA PRO A 226 -0.19 9.84 -1.44
C PRO A 226 -0.76 9.87 -2.86
N GLU A 227 -0.30 8.93 -3.70
CA GLU A 227 -1.02 8.57 -4.91
C GLU A 227 -2.27 7.75 -4.55
N TRP A 228 -3.35 7.96 -5.31
CA TRP A 228 -4.60 7.23 -5.15
C TRP A 228 -5.24 6.99 -6.50
N ASP A 229 -5.55 5.74 -6.82
CA ASP A 229 -6.22 5.36 -8.06
C ASP A 229 -7.52 6.16 -8.27
N GLU A 230 -7.83 6.43 -9.55
CA GLU A 230 -9.02 7.17 -9.96
C GLU A 230 -9.91 6.33 -10.87
N CYS A 231 -11.22 6.61 -10.83
CA CYS A 231 -12.15 6.13 -11.83
C CYS A 231 -11.98 6.90 -13.15
N PRO A 232 -12.58 6.45 -14.26
CA PRO A 232 -12.49 7.16 -15.53
C PRO A 232 -12.96 8.62 -15.51
N MET A 233 -13.75 9.01 -14.51
CA MET A 233 -14.21 10.39 -14.31
C MET A 233 -13.32 11.21 -13.38
N GLY A 234 -12.17 10.70 -12.97
CA GLY A 234 -11.20 11.42 -12.15
C GLY A 234 -11.55 11.50 -10.66
N ILE A 235 -12.47 10.66 -10.17
CA ILE A 235 -12.78 10.54 -8.74
C ILE A 235 -11.91 9.44 -8.15
N ASN A 236 -11.29 9.67 -6.98
CA ASN A 236 -10.53 8.63 -6.32
C ASN A 236 -11.39 7.39 -6.03
N THR A 237 -10.84 6.20 -6.22
CA THR A 237 -11.57 4.93 -6.05
C THR A 237 -12.10 4.72 -4.63
N GLY A 238 -11.48 5.36 -3.63
CA GLY A 238 -11.90 5.33 -2.23
C GLY A 238 -11.80 3.95 -1.58
N GLY A 239 -12.32 2.92 -2.23
CA GLY A 239 -12.35 1.55 -1.75
C GLY A 239 -11.03 0.79 -1.88
N TRP A 240 -10.06 1.30 -2.65
CA TRP A 240 -8.73 0.75 -2.90
C TRP A 240 -7.82 1.82 -3.51
N GLY A 241 -6.56 1.50 -3.76
CA GLY A 241 -5.68 2.25 -4.65
C GLY A 241 -4.85 3.34 -4.00
N ILE A 242 -5.00 3.65 -2.70
CA ILE A 242 -4.06 4.54 -2.02
C ILE A 242 -2.72 3.83 -1.81
N GLN A 243 -1.63 4.57 -1.96
CA GLN A 243 -0.26 4.08 -1.74
C GLN A 243 0.40 4.91 -0.64
N VAL A 244 0.79 4.26 0.46
CA VAL A 244 1.42 4.92 1.62
C VAL A 244 2.56 4.07 2.14
N ILE A 245 3.51 4.69 2.85
CA ILE A 245 4.58 3.97 3.54
C ILE A 245 4.05 3.32 4.84
N THR A 246 4.79 2.36 5.37
CA THR A 246 4.40 1.63 6.60
C THR A 246 4.17 2.56 7.79
N GLU A 247 4.98 3.61 7.91
CA GLU A 247 4.82 4.60 8.98
C GLU A 247 3.49 5.37 8.87
N ASP A 248 3.01 5.63 7.66
CA ASP A 248 1.74 6.34 7.47
C ASP A 248 0.53 5.48 7.86
N ILE A 249 0.64 4.15 7.70
CA ILE A 249 -0.35 3.21 8.26
C ILE A 249 -0.33 3.30 9.79
N ALA A 250 0.84 3.34 10.40
CA ALA A 250 0.99 3.48 11.85
C ALA A 250 0.46 4.83 12.35
N LYS A 251 0.66 5.93 11.59
CA LYS A 251 0.08 7.26 11.89
C LYS A 251 -1.45 7.23 11.85
N LEU A 252 -2.05 6.56 10.87
CA LEU A 252 -3.51 6.36 10.83
C LEU A 252 -3.98 5.62 12.09
N GLY A 253 -3.33 4.52 12.45
CA GLY A 253 -3.67 3.75 13.65
C GLY A 253 -3.55 4.55 14.93
N GLN A 254 -2.45 5.27 15.11
CA GLN A 254 -2.17 6.11 16.27
C GLN A 254 -3.16 7.28 16.37
N PHE A 255 -3.52 7.88 15.24
CA PHE A 255 -4.52 8.93 15.16
C PHE A 255 -5.90 8.48 15.68
N TYR A 256 -6.35 7.29 15.27
CA TYR A 256 -7.58 6.70 15.75
C TYR A 256 -7.50 6.24 17.21
N LEU A 257 -6.35 5.70 17.62
CA LEU A 257 -6.11 5.33 19.04
C LEU A 257 -6.21 6.56 19.97
N GLN A 258 -5.73 7.71 19.50
CA GLN A 258 -5.81 9.00 20.22
C GLN A 258 -7.12 9.75 19.95
N LYS A 259 -8.16 9.06 19.44
CA LYS A 259 -9.48 9.64 19.20
C LYS A 259 -9.46 10.92 18.36
N GLY A 260 -8.66 10.93 17.29
CA GLY A 260 -8.55 12.06 16.36
C GLY A 260 -7.71 13.23 16.85
N MET A 261 -7.03 13.07 17.98
CA MET A 261 -6.08 14.06 18.51
C MET A 261 -4.70 13.84 17.88
N TRP A 262 -4.00 14.92 17.53
CA TRP A 262 -2.62 14.87 17.03
C TRP A 262 -1.83 16.09 17.50
N ASN A 263 -0.66 15.87 18.09
CA ASN A 263 0.19 16.94 18.63
C ASN A 263 -0.59 17.94 19.53
N GLY A 264 -1.47 17.42 20.40
CA GLY A 264 -2.28 18.21 21.31
C GLY A 264 -3.46 18.96 20.68
N LYS A 265 -3.73 18.76 19.38
CA LYS A 265 -4.87 19.36 18.67
C LYS A 265 -5.89 18.29 18.31
N GLN A 266 -7.18 18.56 18.55
CA GLN A 266 -8.27 17.77 18.03
C GLN A 266 -8.45 18.10 16.55
N LEU A 267 -7.99 17.21 15.66
CA LEU A 267 -8.15 17.38 14.22
C LEU A 267 -9.50 16.83 13.75
N LEU A 268 -9.83 15.61 14.16
CA LEU A 268 -11.10 14.95 13.88
C LEU A 268 -11.81 14.66 15.19
N SER A 269 -13.13 14.86 15.26
CA SER A 269 -13.89 14.71 16.50
C SER A 269 -13.71 13.31 17.12
N ALA A 270 -13.63 13.25 18.45
CA ALA A 270 -13.59 12.00 19.20
C ALA A 270 -14.83 11.15 18.93
N GLU A 271 -16.00 11.79 18.81
CA GLU A 271 -17.25 11.14 18.49
C GLU A 271 -17.19 10.36 17.17
N TRP A 272 -16.64 10.98 16.09
CA TRP A 272 -16.47 10.28 14.82
C TRP A 272 -15.55 9.08 14.96
N THR A 273 -14.38 9.25 15.58
CA THR A 273 -13.39 8.18 15.71
C THR A 273 -13.93 7.01 16.54
N GLU A 274 -14.70 7.28 17.60
CA GLU A 274 -15.36 6.27 18.42
C GLU A 274 -16.46 5.54 17.62
N GLN A 275 -17.31 6.25 16.89
CA GLN A 275 -18.33 5.62 16.04
C GLN A 275 -17.68 4.79 14.93
N ALA A 276 -16.65 5.29 14.28
CA ALA A 276 -15.99 4.60 13.17
C ALA A 276 -15.33 3.29 13.61
N THR A 277 -14.82 3.23 14.84
CA THR A 277 -14.09 2.06 15.37
C THR A 277 -14.89 1.20 16.33
N SER A 278 -16.18 1.51 16.55
CA SER A 278 -17.10 0.68 17.31
C SER A 278 -17.96 -0.22 16.42
N LEU A 279 -18.63 -1.20 17.04
CA LEU A 279 -19.58 -2.07 16.35
C LEU A 279 -20.79 -1.27 15.86
N GLN A 280 -20.96 -1.19 14.55
CA GLN A 280 -22.12 -0.57 13.90
C GLN A 280 -23.04 -1.61 13.24
N ILE A 281 -22.47 -2.73 12.78
CA ILE A 281 -23.23 -3.82 12.18
C ILE A 281 -22.54 -5.17 12.42
N GLU A 282 -23.36 -6.19 12.68
CA GLU A 282 -22.92 -7.57 12.82
C GLU A 282 -22.51 -8.18 11.48
N THR A 283 -21.39 -8.91 11.47
CA THR A 283 -20.87 -9.58 10.28
C THR A 283 -20.97 -11.10 10.32
N SER A 284 -21.42 -11.66 11.45
CA SER A 284 -21.52 -13.10 11.67
C SER A 284 -22.45 -13.82 10.69
N ARG A 285 -23.51 -13.16 10.23
CA ARG A 285 -24.45 -13.72 9.24
C ARG A 285 -23.80 -14.03 7.89
N THR A 286 -22.74 -13.31 7.51
CA THR A 286 -22.08 -13.46 6.22
C THR A 286 -20.70 -14.10 6.30
N ASN A 287 -20.03 -14.00 7.46
CA ASN A 287 -18.62 -14.41 7.63
C ASN A 287 -18.44 -15.59 8.62
N GLY A 288 -19.54 -16.21 9.08
CA GLY A 288 -19.47 -17.24 10.11
C GLY A 288 -19.22 -16.66 11.51
N THR A 289 -18.99 -17.52 12.52
CA THR A 289 -18.96 -17.09 13.92
C THR A 289 -17.58 -17.16 14.59
N GLU A 290 -16.58 -17.79 13.96
CA GLU A 290 -15.32 -18.18 14.63
C GLU A 290 -14.08 -17.44 14.13
N SER A 291 -14.22 -16.38 13.35
CA SER A 291 -13.10 -15.63 12.81
C SER A 291 -13.12 -14.15 13.20
N ASP A 292 -11.99 -13.48 13.12
CA ASP A 292 -11.93 -12.02 13.27
C ASP A 292 -12.78 -11.25 12.24
N TRP A 293 -13.23 -11.92 11.16
CA TRP A 293 -14.14 -11.35 10.17
C TRP A 293 -15.60 -11.36 10.61
N SER A 294 -15.92 -12.08 11.67
CA SER A 294 -17.28 -12.21 12.24
C SER A 294 -17.55 -11.31 13.44
N LYS A 295 -16.57 -10.51 13.88
CA LYS A 295 -16.68 -9.69 15.10
C LYS A 295 -17.40 -8.37 14.91
N GLY A 296 -17.79 -8.06 13.67
CA GLY A 296 -18.53 -6.86 13.31
C GLY A 296 -17.73 -5.83 12.51
N TYR A 297 -18.42 -4.77 12.14
CA TYR A 297 -17.88 -3.70 11.32
C TYR A 297 -18.33 -2.33 11.83
N GLY A 298 -17.45 -1.37 11.79
CA GLY A 298 -17.71 0.03 12.09
C GLY A 298 -17.92 0.85 10.81
N PHE A 299 -17.43 2.09 10.79
CA PHE A 299 -17.38 2.90 9.59
C PHE A 299 -16.05 2.67 8.84
N GLN A 300 -16.01 1.60 8.05
CA GLN A 300 -14.86 1.14 7.26
C GLN A 300 -13.67 0.64 8.11
N PHE A 301 -13.97 0.14 9.32
CA PHE A 301 -13.07 -0.59 10.21
C PHE A 301 -13.71 -1.91 10.64
N TRP A 302 -12.93 -2.98 10.63
CA TRP A 302 -13.33 -4.28 11.15
C TRP A 302 -13.14 -4.34 12.65
N GLN A 303 -14.09 -4.91 13.35
CA GLN A 303 -13.89 -5.35 14.73
C GLN A 303 -13.04 -6.62 14.76
N CYS A 304 -12.28 -6.81 15.85
CA CYS A 304 -11.43 -7.97 16.07
C CYS A 304 -11.77 -8.64 17.41
N THR A 305 -11.18 -9.82 17.61
CA THR A 305 -11.02 -10.38 18.95
C THR A 305 -10.15 -9.47 19.81
N ASN A 306 -10.12 -9.67 21.12
CA ASN A 306 -9.32 -8.92 22.10
C ASN A 306 -9.64 -7.41 22.17
N ASP A 307 -10.88 -7.03 21.83
CA ASP A 307 -11.32 -5.62 21.82
C ASP A 307 -10.44 -4.69 20.97
N CYS A 308 -9.84 -5.25 19.93
CA CYS A 308 -9.09 -4.52 18.92
C CYS A 308 -9.99 -4.20 17.71
N TYR A 309 -9.56 -3.25 16.89
CA TYR A 309 -10.13 -2.99 15.58
C TYR A 309 -9.03 -2.83 14.52
N ARG A 310 -9.40 -2.88 13.25
CA ARG A 310 -8.42 -2.77 12.18
C ARG A 310 -8.96 -2.17 10.90
N GLY A 311 -8.09 -1.45 10.17
CA GLY A 311 -8.16 -1.32 8.73
C GLY A 311 -7.51 -2.55 8.08
N SER A 312 -8.10 -3.09 7.01
CA SER A 312 -7.60 -4.30 6.36
C SER A 312 -7.67 -4.22 4.85
N GLY A 313 -6.57 -4.60 4.19
CA GLY A 313 -6.46 -4.67 2.73
C GLY A 313 -6.09 -6.06 2.23
N ALA A 314 -6.59 -6.42 1.05
CA ALA A 314 -6.26 -7.67 0.39
C ALA A 314 -4.73 -7.84 0.29
N GLY A 315 -4.26 -9.06 0.51
CA GLY A 315 -2.84 -9.36 0.55
C GLY A 315 -2.18 -9.14 1.90
N GLY A 316 -2.96 -8.79 2.96
CA GLY A 316 -2.44 -8.66 4.32
C GLY A 316 -1.92 -7.28 4.68
N GLN A 317 -2.47 -6.22 4.07
CA GLN A 317 -2.23 -4.84 4.49
C GLN A 317 -3.06 -4.59 5.75
N LEU A 318 -2.44 -4.27 6.87
CA LEU A 318 -3.10 -4.18 8.16
C LEU A 318 -2.70 -2.92 8.92
N CYS A 319 -3.71 -2.25 9.49
CA CYS A 319 -3.59 -1.26 10.53
C CYS A 319 -4.37 -1.79 11.74
N ILE A 320 -3.70 -2.47 12.65
CA ILE A 320 -4.32 -3.06 13.86
C ILE A 320 -4.15 -2.08 15.00
N VAL A 321 -5.25 -1.82 15.73
CA VAL A 321 -5.26 -0.96 16.90
C VAL A 321 -5.90 -1.69 18.07
N CYS A 322 -5.19 -1.77 19.18
CA CYS A 322 -5.63 -2.41 20.41
C CYS A 322 -5.65 -1.42 21.57
N PRO A 323 -6.77 -0.72 21.80
CA PRO A 323 -6.85 0.38 22.76
C PRO A 323 -6.46 0.01 24.19
N LYS A 324 -6.86 -1.17 24.66
CA LYS A 324 -6.54 -1.64 26.01
C LYS A 324 -5.04 -1.85 26.26
N SER A 325 -4.29 -2.12 25.21
CA SER A 325 -2.83 -2.34 25.28
C SER A 325 -2.05 -1.12 24.80
N ASP A 326 -2.72 -0.03 24.43
CA ASP A 326 -2.12 1.17 23.83
C ASP A 326 -1.13 0.79 22.71
N LEU A 327 -1.60 -0.09 21.80
CA LEU A 327 -0.80 -0.77 20.78
C LEU A 327 -1.33 -0.46 19.38
N VAL A 328 -0.41 -0.13 18.47
CA VAL A 328 -0.68 -0.08 17.02
C VAL A 328 0.31 -1.00 16.30
N VAL A 329 -0.19 -1.80 15.36
CA VAL A 329 0.64 -2.65 14.50
C VAL A 329 0.28 -2.37 13.04
N ALA A 330 1.22 -1.79 12.31
CA ALA A 330 1.13 -1.57 10.87
C ALA A 330 1.89 -2.67 10.12
N ILE A 331 1.28 -3.25 9.10
CA ILE A 331 1.86 -4.36 8.32
C ILE A 331 1.56 -4.17 6.84
N THR A 332 2.57 -4.37 5.99
CA THR A 332 2.39 -4.65 4.56
C THR A 332 2.83 -6.07 4.24
N SER A 333 2.18 -6.72 3.27
CA SER A 333 2.40 -8.14 3.03
C SER A 333 2.15 -8.56 1.58
N GLY A 334 2.75 -9.69 1.20
CA GLY A 334 2.60 -10.34 -0.09
C GLY A 334 1.51 -11.42 -0.17
N GLY A 335 0.54 -11.42 0.77
CA GLY A 335 -0.58 -12.36 0.73
C GLY A 335 -0.92 -13.07 2.04
N TYR A 336 -0.11 -12.85 3.07
CA TYR A 336 -0.33 -13.41 4.38
C TYR A 336 -1.00 -12.42 5.33
N ILE A 337 -1.99 -12.86 6.11
CA ILE A 337 -2.69 -12.04 7.10
C ILE A 337 -2.14 -12.37 8.49
N ALA A 338 -1.31 -11.51 9.04
CA ALA A 338 -0.51 -11.77 10.24
C ALA A 338 -1.25 -11.56 11.58
N MET A 339 -2.57 -11.32 11.59
CA MET A 339 -3.34 -11.03 12.82
C MET A 339 -3.14 -12.07 13.92
N GLU A 340 -3.24 -13.35 13.56
CA GLU A 340 -3.08 -14.46 14.52
C GLU A 340 -1.72 -14.42 15.24
N LYS A 341 -0.66 -13.97 14.54
CA LYS A 341 0.68 -13.85 15.16
C LYS A 341 0.73 -12.67 16.13
N VAL A 342 0.00 -11.59 15.86
CA VAL A 342 -0.16 -10.47 16.80
C VAL A 342 -0.86 -10.97 18.08
N TRP A 343 -1.98 -11.69 17.91
CA TRP A 343 -2.74 -12.25 19.05
C TRP A 343 -1.94 -13.25 19.87
N LYS A 344 -1.10 -14.02 19.23
CA LYS A 344 -0.34 -15.10 19.89
C LYS A 344 0.96 -14.62 20.54
N HIS A 345 1.67 -13.68 19.93
CA HIS A 345 3.04 -13.34 20.35
C HIS A 345 3.15 -11.96 21.01
N LEU A 346 2.34 -10.98 20.59
CA LEU A 346 2.46 -9.62 21.12
C LEU A 346 1.50 -9.39 22.29
N LEU A 347 0.19 -9.56 22.11
CA LEU A 347 -0.79 -9.23 23.15
C LEU A 347 -0.58 -9.95 24.49
N PRO A 348 -0.29 -11.27 24.52
CA PRO A 348 -0.11 -11.96 25.79
C PRO A 348 1.19 -11.58 26.55
N ALA A 349 2.12 -10.93 25.84
CA ALA A 349 3.41 -10.51 26.41
C ALA A 349 3.42 -9.05 26.87
N MET A 350 2.26 -8.35 26.79
CA MET A 350 2.13 -6.97 27.22
C MET A 350 1.96 -6.88 28.72
N GLU A 351 2.82 -6.09 29.35
CA GLU A 351 2.75 -5.74 30.77
C GLU A 351 2.40 -4.25 30.92
N GLU A 352 1.79 -3.87 32.02
CA GLU A 352 1.42 -2.49 32.31
C GLU A 352 2.64 -1.59 32.54
N ASN A 353 3.67 -2.14 33.22
CA ASN A 353 4.87 -1.43 33.60
C ASN A 353 6.04 -1.82 32.69
N ALA A 354 7.05 -0.94 32.65
CA ALA A 354 8.33 -1.24 32.01
C ALA A 354 8.96 -2.51 32.61
N LEU A 355 9.58 -3.31 31.74
CA LEU A 355 10.31 -4.51 32.12
C LEU A 355 11.80 -4.16 32.41
N PRO A 356 12.50 -5.00 33.16
CA PRO A 356 13.96 -4.92 33.24
C PRO A 356 14.58 -5.01 31.84
N GLU A 357 15.61 -4.23 31.58
CA GLU A 357 16.35 -4.26 30.32
C GLU A 357 16.97 -5.64 30.05
N ASP A 358 16.85 -6.12 28.81
CA ASP A 358 17.52 -7.32 28.31
C ASP A 358 18.33 -6.95 27.06
N GLU A 359 19.53 -6.42 27.27
CA GLU A 359 20.41 -5.98 26.19
C GLU A 359 20.70 -7.09 25.18
N LYS A 360 20.79 -8.35 25.63
CA LYS A 360 21.03 -9.49 24.73
C LYS A 360 19.84 -9.79 23.82
N ALA A 361 18.64 -9.81 24.36
CA ALA A 361 17.42 -10.00 23.57
C ALA A 361 17.17 -8.82 22.63
N LEU A 362 17.40 -7.60 23.08
CA LEU A 362 17.29 -6.39 22.26
C LEU A 362 18.31 -6.40 21.11
N ALA A 363 19.57 -6.76 21.37
CA ALA A 363 20.59 -6.89 20.33
C ALA A 363 20.18 -7.93 19.27
N ALA A 364 19.69 -9.10 19.71
CA ALA A 364 19.22 -10.15 18.80
C ALA A 364 18.01 -9.71 17.95
N LEU A 365 17.06 -8.96 18.55
CA LEU A 365 15.93 -8.38 17.81
C LEU A 365 16.40 -7.37 16.76
N ASN A 366 17.29 -6.46 17.15
CA ASN A 366 17.82 -5.43 16.25
C ASN A 366 18.61 -6.04 15.09
N GLU A 367 19.47 -7.04 15.38
CA GLU A 367 20.19 -7.78 14.35
C GLU A 367 19.24 -8.49 13.39
N LYS A 368 18.19 -9.14 13.92
CA LYS A 368 17.16 -9.76 13.10
C LYS A 368 16.45 -8.77 12.19
N CYS A 369 16.00 -7.64 12.74
CA CYS A 369 15.30 -6.61 11.98
C CYS A 369 16.17 -5.94 10.91
N ALA A 370 17.46 -5.80 11.14
CA ALA A 370 18.42 -5.24 10.19
C ALA A 370 18.74 -6.16 9.01
N ASN A 371 18.49 -7.48 9.14
CA ASN A 371 18.83 -8.50 8.15
C ASN A 371 17.60 -9.19 7.53
N LEU A 372 16.43 -8.57 7.62
CA LEU A 372 15.21 -9.14 7.04
C LEU A 372 15.29 -9.16 5.51
N LYS A 373 15.06 -10.35 4.94
CA LYS A 373 15.13 -10.57 3.50
C LYS A 373 14.15 -11.65 3.07
N LEU A 374 13.36 -11.37 2.04
CA LEU A 374 12.57 -12.40 1.39
C LEU A 374 13.51 -13.36 0.63
N LYS A 375 13.09 -14.62 0.55
CA LYS A 375 13.87 -15.62 -0.18
C LYS A 375 14.08 -15.18 -1.63
N THR A 376 15.32 -15.21 -2.07
CA THR A 376 15.71 -15.12 -3.47
C THR A 376 15.44 -16.43 -4.18
N MET A 377 15.64 -16.49 -5.51
CA MET A 377 15.57 -17.75 -6.22
C MET A 377 16.69 -18.70 -5.74
N GLU A 378 16.30 -19.92 -5.36
CA GLU A 378 17.19 -21.01 -4.98
C GLU A 378 17.58 -21.80 -6.23
N GLY A 379 18.84 -22.20 -6.35
CA GLY A 379 19.37 -22.97 -7.48
C GLY A 379 20.85 -22.70 -7.72
N ASP A 380 21.33 -22.95 -8.92
CA ASP A 380 22.71 -22.75 -9.31
C ASP A 380 22.93 -21.41 -10.01
N VAL A 381 24.11 -20.82 -9.85
CA VAL A 381 24.49 -19.57 -10.54
C VAL A 381 24.75 -19.79 -12.02
N THR A 382 25.32 -20.94 -12.37
CA THR A 382 25.68 -21.32 -13.74
C THR A 382 25.64 -22.83 -13.92
N ASN A 383 25.62 -23.29 -15.19
CA ASN A 383 25.72 -24.70 -15.56
C ASN A 383 26.18 -24.83 -17.01
N LYS A 384 26.19 -26.03 -17.56
CA LYS A 384 26.61 -26.28 -18.96
C LYS A 384 25.70 -25.58 -19.98
N THR A 385 24.41 -25.49 -19.71
CA THR A 385 23.44 -24.79 -20.56
C THR A 385 23.71 -23.30 -20.57
N ALA A 386 23.95 -22.65 -19.40
CA ALA A 386 24.34 -21.26 -19.31
C ALA A 386 25.54 -20.94 -20.21
N ASN A 387 26.61 -21.73 -20.12
CA ASN A 387 27.82 -21.52 -20.92
C ASN A 387 27.56 -21.65 -22.44
N ARG A 388 26.63 -22.52 -22.84
CA ARG A 388 26.28 -22.73 -24.24
C ARG A 388 25.48 -21.60 -24.85
N ILE A 389 24.55 -21.00 -24.10
CA ILE A 389 23.57 -20.03 -24.61
C ILE A 389 23.95 -18.58 -24.30
N SER A 390 24.93 -18.33 -23.41
CA SER A 390 25.32 -16.98 -23.02
C SER A 390 25.71 -16.14 -24.23
N GLY A 391 25.13 -14.95 -24.34
CA GLY A 391 25.35 -14.02 -25.45
C GLY A 391 24.60 -14.36 -26.74
N LYS A 392 23.94 -15.50 -26.83
CA LYS A 392 23.19 -15.91 -28.03
C LYS A 392 21.72 -15.49 -27.93
N ALA A 393 21.13 -15.14 -29.08
CA ALA A 393 19.74 -14.72 -29.19
C ALA A 393 18.85 -15.89 -29.67
N PHE A 394 17.72 -16.04 -29.03
CA PHE A 394 16.62 -16.92 -29.47
C PHE A 394 15.59 -16.05 -30.21
N GLN A 395 15.29 -16.40 -31.46
CA GLN A 395 14.22 -15.76 -32.22
C GLN A 395 12.89 -16.34 -31.76
N LEU A 396 12.01 -15.49 -31.27
CA LEU A 396 10.69 -15.90 -30.77
C LEU A 396 9.71 -16.05 -31.94
N LYS A 397 8.85 -17.06 -31.87
CA LYS A 397 7.72 -17.23 -32.78
C LYS A 397 6.79 -16.02 -32.66
N GLU A 398 6.02 -15.74 -33.72
CA GLU A 398 4.99 -14.70 -33.71
C GLU A 398 4.09 -14.82 -32.46
N ASN A 399 3.89 -13.70 -31.77
CA ASN A 399 3.16 -13.66 -30.52
C ASN A 399 2.45 -12.32 -30.34
N GLN A 400 1.40 -12.32 -29.53
CA GLN A 400 0.55 -11.13 -29.29
C GLN A 400 1.28 -9.97 -28.60
N GLN A 401 2.43 -10.21 -28.00
CA GLN A 401 3.25 -9.20 -27.32
C GLN A 401 4.25 -8.54 -28.27
N HIS A 402 4.35 -9.04 -29.50
CA HIS A 402 5.29 -8.57 -30.53
C HIS A 402 6.76 -8.64 -30.07
N PHE A 403 7.09 -9.60 -29.19
CA PHE A 403 8.48 -9.90 -28.84
C PHE A 403 9.15 -10.66 -29.99
N LYS A 404 10.32 -10.17 -30.43
CA LYS A 404 11.06 -10.73 -31.56
C LYS A 404 12.15 -11.69 -31.14
N SER A 405 12.93 -11.30 -30.13
CA SER A 405 14.03 -12.12 -29.64
C SER A 405 14.27 -11.93 -28.15
N ILE A 406 14.92 -12.93 -27.55
CA ILE A 406 15.41 -12.89 -26.16
C ILE A 406 16.83 -13.44 -26.12
N SER A 407 17.70 -12.82 -25.33
CA SER A 407 19.05 -13.31 -25.05
C SER A 407 19.41 -13.18 -23.58
N PHE A 408 20.36 -14.00 -23.16
CA PHE A 408 20.84 -14.06 -21.79
C PHE A 408 22.34 -13.87 -21.77
N ASN A 409 22.84 -13.05 -20.87
CA ASN A 409 24.26 -12.93 -20.61
C ASN A 409 24.52 -13.40 -19.18
N PHE A 410 25.09 -14.60 -19.04
CA PHE A 410 25.50 -15.19 -17.77
C PHE A 410 26.97 -14.80 -17.54
N GLU A 411 27.19 -13.58 -17.07
CA GLU A 411 28.54 -13.09 -16.79
C GLU A 411 29.15 -13.81 -15.58
N ASN A 412 30.48 -13.79 -15.47
CA ASN A 412 31.24 -14.34 -14.34
C ASN A 412 31.00 -13.51 -13.07
N GLY A 413 29.79 -13.52 -12.57
CA GLY A 413 29.35 -12.73 -11.45
C GLY A 413 27.98 -13.17 -10.99
N ASN A 414 27.46 -12.46 -10.01
CA ASN A 414 26.22 -12.83 -9.34
C ASN A 414 24.94 -12.33 -10.08
N ASN A 415 25.05 -11.84 -11.32
CA ASN A 415 23.92 -11.28 -12.06
C ASN A 415 23.82 -11.87 -13.48
N THR A 416 22.59 -12.14 -13.91
CA THR A 416 22.26 -12.47 -15.28
C THR A 416 21.59 -11.30 -15.96
N VAL A 417 22.08 -10.84 -17.10
CA VAL A 417 21.41 -9.81 -17.91
C VAL A 417 20.52 -10.49 -18.94
N ILE A 418 19.25 -10.08 -18.96
CA ILE A 418 18.23 -10.58 -19.89
C ILE A 418 17.84 -9.43 -20.82
N ASN A 419 17.99 -9.65 -22.12
CA ASN A 419 17.66 -8.67 -23.16
C ASN A 419 16.48 -9.19 -23.99
N ILE A 420 15.52 -8.33 -24.24
CA ILE A 420 14.32 -8.64 -25.03
C ILE A 420 14.17 -7.57 -26.09
N GLU A 421 13.99 -7.98 -27.34
CA GLU A 421 13.69 -7.10 -28.47
C GLU A 421 12.24 -7.27 -28.88
N SER A 422 11.55 -6.16 -29.11
CA SER A 422 10.16 -6.10 -29.53
C SER A 422 9.96 -5.02 -30.61
N ASP A 423 8.75 -4.89 -31.12
CA ASP A 423 8.38 -3.77 -32.00
C ASP A 423 8.49 -2.40 -31.32
N LYS A 424 8.40 -2.36 -29.99
CA LYS A 424 8.53 -1.14 -29.19
C LYS A 424 9.99 -0.77 -28.86
N GLY A 425 10.95 -1.62 -29.22
CA GLY A 425 12.37 -1.43 -28.93
C GLY A 425 12.97 -2.52 -28.07
N LYS A 426 14.12 -2.22 -27.46
CA LYS A 426 14.89 -3.15 -26.63
C LYS A 426 14.66 -2.86 -25.15
N THR A 427 14.42 -3.91 -24.38
CA THR A 427 14.35 -3.87 -22.93
C THR A 427 15.43 -4.77 -22.36
N SER A 428 16.15 -4.29 -21.35
CA SER A 428 17.17 -5.04 -20.64
C SER A 428 16.92 -4.96 -19.15
N PHE A 429 17.07 -6.07 -18.45
CA PHE A 429 17.03 -6.10 -16.98
C PHE A 429 17.96 -7.19 -16.44
N SER A 430 18.37 -7.02 -15.18
CA SER A 430 19.27 -7.95 -14.51
C SER A 430 18.57 -8.72 -13.40
N ALA A 431 18.90 -9.98 -13.23
CA ALA A 431 18.45 -10.83 -12.13
C ALA A 431 19.65 -11.28 -11.28
N GLY A 432 19.59 -11.05 -9.98
CA GLY A 432 20.69 -11.38 -9.06
C GLY A 432 20.64 -12.84 -8.57
N TYR A 433 21.79 -13.44 -8.37
CA TYR A 433 21.93 -14.73 -7.72
C TYR A 433 22.17 -14.55 -6.22
N ASN A 434 21.32 -15.15 -5.38
CA ASN A 434 21.31 -14.97 -3.92
C ASN A 434 21.16 -13.51 -3.43
N ASN A 435 20.83 -12.59 -4.32
CA ASN A 435 20.54 -11.18 -4.01
C ASN A 435 19.43 -10.65 -4.92
N TYR A 436 18.88 -9.50 -4.57
CA TYR A 436 17.98 -8.75 -5.44
C TYR A 436 18.77 -7.68 -6.20
N VAL A 437 18.58 -7.60 -7.51
CA VAL A 437 18.94 -6.40 -8.29
C VAL A 437 17.79 -5.43 -8.23
N LEU A 438 18.02 -4.26 -7.63
CA LEU A 438 17.04 -3.20 -7.50
C LEU A 438 17.07 -2.30 -8.74
N ALA A 439 15.90 -1.95 -9.29
CA ALA A 439 15.79 -1.11 -10.48
C ALA A 439 14.46 -0.35 -10.52
N GLU A 440 14.43 0.72 -11.34
CA GLU A 440 13.24 1.54 -11.63
C GLU A 440 12.71 1.27 -13.04
N ASN A 441 12.62 0.01 -13.41
CA ASN A 441 12.31 -0.42 -14.77
C ASN A 441 11.02 -1.27 -14.88
N GLY A 442 10.25 -1.38 -13.80
CA GLY A 442 9.12 -2.30 -13.72
C GLY A 442 8.11 -2.14 -14.85
N LYS A 443 7.77 -0.90 -15.23
CA LYS A 443 6.82 -0.62 -16.31
C LYS A 443 7.32 -1.03 -17.70
N SER A 444 8.63 -1.19 -17.86
CA SER A 444 9.26 -1.64 -19.12
C SER A 444 9.39 -3.15 -19.21
N LEU A 445 9.17 -3.87 -18.09
CA LEU A 445 9.29 -5.32 -18.08
C LEU A 445 8.11 -5.98 -18.82
N PRO A 446 8.34 -7.13 -19.45
CA PRO A 446 7.27 -7.88 -20.12
C PRO A 446 6.06 -8.11 -19.23
N PHE A 447 4.87 -7.88 -19.77
CA PHE A 447 3.57 -8.05 -19.09
C PHE A 447 3.31 -7.13 -17.88
N ALA A 448 4.19 -6.15 -17.62
CA ALA A 448 4.20 -5.37 -16.39
C ALA A 448 3.89 -3.87 -16.58
N GLU A 449 3.31 -3.45 -17.70
CA GLU A 449 3.07 -2.03 -18.04
C GLU A 449 2.22 -1.26 -17.01
N LYS A 450 1.38 -2.01 -16.26
CA LYS A 450 0.52 -1.45 -15.20
C LYS A 450 1.06 -1.67 -13.78
N MET A 451 2.29 -2.20 -13.68
CA MET A 451 2.91 -2.51 -12.39
C MET A 451 3.73 -1.31 -11.88
N SER A 452 4.18 -1.41 -10.61
CA SER A 452 5.11 -0.43 -10.03
C SER A 452 6.39 -0.33 -10.87
N PRO A 453 6.97 0.88 -11.01
CA PRO A 453 8.29 1.03 -11.61
C PRO A 453 9.40 0.39 -10.76
N MET A 454 9.24 0.37 -9.42
CA MET A 454 10.27 -0.10 -8.49
C MET A 454 10.29 -1.63 -8.43
N THR A 455 11.41 -2.24 -8.78
CA THR A 455 11.56 -3.70 -8.82
C THR A 455 12.73 -4.21 -8.00
N GLY A 456 12.62 -5.47 -7.58
CA GLY A 456 13.72 -6.27 -7.07
C GLY A 456 13.69 -7.64 -7.77
N THR A 457 14.75 -7.98 -8.50
CA THR A 457 14.80 -9.19 -9.32
C THR A 457 15.88 -10.15 -8.86
N SER A 458 15.53 -11.44 -8.75
CA SER A 458 16.48 -12.51 -8.48
C SER A 458 16.28 -13.66 -9.45
N GLY A 459 17.35 -14.39 -9.78
CA GLY A 459 17.30 -15.50 -10.72
C GLY A 459 18.32 -16.59 -10.39
N ALA A 460 17.98 -17.83 -10.75
CA ALA A 460 18.85 -19.00 -10.60
C ALA A 460 18.46 -20.10 -11.58
N TRP A 461 19.39 -21.01 -11.83
CA TRP A 461 19.12 -22.27 -12.49
C TRP A 461 18.50 -23.24 -11.50
N ILE A 462 17.20 -23.56 -11.68
CA ILE A 462 16.47 -24.48 -10.80
C ILE A 462 16.68 -25.96 -11.17
N ASP A 463 17.18 -26.18 -12.37
CA ASP A 463 17.71 -27.49 -12.88
C ASP A 463 18.68 -27.23 -14.05
N ASN A 464 19.16 -28.32 -14.69
CA ASN A 464 20.15 -28.24 -15.78
C ASN A 464 19.69 -27.41 -17.00
N ASN A 465 18.38 -27.31 -17.23
CA ASN A 465 17.81 -26.73 -18.44
C ASN A 465 16.80 -25.61 -18.17
N THR A 466 16.55 -25.25 -16.90
CA THR A 466 15.54 -24.25 -16.54
C THR A 466 16.16 -23.13 -15.72
N TYR A 467 16.17 -21.92 -16.27
CA TYR A 467 16.48 -20.69 -15.56
C TYR A 467 15.19 -19.99 -15.13
N GLN A 468 15.09 -19.64 -13.86
CA GLN A 468 13.90 -18.98 -13.31
C GLN A 468 14.25 -17.64 -12.70
N VAL A 469 13.40 -16.63 -12.95
CA VAL A 469 13.52 -15.28 -12.43
C VAL A 469 12.27 -14.94 -11.65
N THR A 470 12.44 -14.38 -10.46
CA THR A 470 11.37 -13.74 -9.69
C THR A 470 11.54 -12.22 -9.75
N ILE A 471 10.45 -11.53 -10.07
CA ILE A 471 10.38 -10.06 -10.16
C ILE A 471 9.38 -9.58 -9.12
N ARG A 472 9.86 -8.96 -8.06
CA ARG A 472 9.03 -8.34 -7.04
C ARG A 472 8.83 -6.87 -7.38
N PHE A 473 7.57 -6.44 -7.37
CA PHE A 473 7.20 -5.03 -7.52
C PHE A 473 7.14 -4.43 -6.12
N ARG A 474 8.11 -3.60 -5.77
CA ARG A 474 8.40 -3.17 -4.40
C ARG A 474 7.33 -2.31 -3.74
N GLU A 475 6.41 -1.78 -4.52
CA GLU A 475 5.27 -0.97 -4.05
C GLU A 475 3.94 -1.75 -4.11
N MET A 476 3.99 -3.05 -4.41
CA MET A 476 2.80 -3.88 -4.66
C MET A 476 2.83 -5.19 -3.88
N VAL A 477 1.66 -5.82 -3.77
CA VAL A 477 1.46 -7.08 -3.05
C VAL A 477 2.19 -8.25 -3.70
N GLY A 478 2.26 -8.26 -5.03
CA GLY A 478 2.62 -9.47 -5.73
C GLY A 478 3.95 -9.43 -6.49
N TYR A 479 4.26 -10.55 -7.14
CA TYR A 479 5.46 -10.74 -7.93
C TYR A 479 5.17 -11.56 -9.19
N TYR A 480 6.05 -11.45 -10.20
CA TYR A 480 6.04 -12.30 -11.38
C TYR A 480 7.16 -13.34 -11.30
N THR A 481 6.91 -14.47 -11.94
CA THR A 481 7.92 -15.48 -12.19
C THR A 481 8.02 -15.70 -13.70
N TYR A 482 9.23 -15.57 -14.24
CA TYR A 482 9.56 -16.00 -15.60
C TYR A 482 10.38 -17.27 -15.51
N LYS A 483 9.96 -18.29 -16.24
CA LYS A 483 10.61 -19.57 -16.31
C LYS A 483 11.04 -19.83 -17.76
N PHE A 484 12.33 -19.94 -17.99
CA PHE A 484 12.95 -20.17 -19.27
C PHE A 484 13.49 -21.59 -19.33
N LYS A 485 12.85 -22.43 -20.16
CA LYS A 485 13.26 -23.82 -20.38
C LYS A 485 14.02 -23.93 -21.69
N PHE A 486 15.18 -24.58 -21.67
CA PHE A 486 16.06 -24.75 -22.81
C PHE A 486 16.14 -26.23 -23.20
N ASP A 487 15.83 -26.55 -24.47
CA ASP A 487 15.99 -27.89 -25.07
C ASP A 487 16.78 -27.77 -26.37
N GLY A 488 18.10 -28.11 -26.30
CA GLY A 488 19.00 -27.81 -27.39
C GLY A 488 18.94 -26.30 -27.74
N ASP A 489 18.67 -26.00 -28.99
CA ASP A 489 18.59 -24.63 -29.52
C ASP A 489 17.19 -24.00 -29.34
N LYS A 490 16.27 -24.67 -28.64
CA LYS A 490 14.91 -24.16 -28.39
C LYS A 490 14.77 -23.58 -27.01
N ILE A 491 13.94 -22.54 -26.91
CA ILE A 491 13.51 -21.92 -25.67
C ILE A 491 11.98 -21.97 -25.54
N THR A 492 11.51 -22.24 -24.32
CA THR A 492 10.12 -22.01 -23.91
C THR A 492 10.12 -21.05 -22.75
N TRP A 493 9.44 -19.91 -22.90
CA TRP A 493 9.28 -18.91 -21.85
C TRP A 493 7.86 -18.95 -21.29
N GLU A 494 7.73 -19.41 -20.06
CA GLU A 494 6.49 -19.40 -19.27
C GLU A 494 6.50 -18.20 -18.31
N SER A 495 5.40 -17.48 -18.23
CA SER A 495 5.23 -16.37 -17.28
C SER A 495 4.04 -16.66 -16.37
N SER A 496 4.19 -16.33 -15.11
CA SER A 496 3.12 -16.45 -14.12
C SER A 496 3.12 -15.26 -13.17
N SER A 497 1.92 -14.89 -12.69
CA SER A 497 1.74 -13.92 -11.64
C SER A 497 1.40 -14.63 -10.32
N HIS A 498 1.88 -14.09 -9.20
CA HIS A 498 1.44 -14.58 -7.90
C HIS A 498 -0.01 -14.15 -7.64
N LYS A 499 -0.78 -15.01 -6.97
CA LYS A 499 -2.26 -14.95 -6.84
C LYS A 499 -2.85 -13.63 -6.34
N ASN A 500 -2.12 -12.83 -5.64
CA ASN A 500 -2.66 -11.69 -4.91
C ASN A 500 -2.44 -10.32 -5.59
N ILE A 501 -2.08 -10.33 -6.86
CA ILE A 501 -1.74 -9.09 -7.59
C ILE A 501 -2.96 -8.40 -8.14
N ILE A 502 -4.19 -8.60 -7.81
CA ILE A 502 -5.20 -8.10 -8.73
C ILE A 502 -6.36 -7.34 -8.14
N ILE A 503 -6.35 -6.10 -8.51
CA ILE A 503 -7.53 -5.41 -9.01
C ILE A 503 -7.42 -5.46 -10.55
N GLY A 504 -8.14 -6.38 -11.22
CA GLY A 504 -8.12 -6.49 -12.69
C GLY A 504 -8.11 -7.90 -13.29
N GLY A 505 -8.24 -8.97 -12.47
CA GLY A 505 -8.41 -10.36 -12.95
C GLY A 505 -7.10 -11.03 -13.40
N TRP A 506 -7.04 -12.34 -13.17
CA TRP A 506 -6.00 -13.24 -13.65
C TRP A 506 -5.96 -13.21 -15.18
N ARG A 507 -4.88 -12.69 -15.76
CA ARG A 507 -4.59 -13.01 -17.15
C ARG A 507 -3.68 -14.23 -17.16
N LYS A 508 -4.14 -15.33 -17.80
CA LYS A 508 -3.23 -16.41 -18.20
C LYS A 508 -2.19 -15.76 -19.10
N MET A 509 -0.95 -15.70 -18.63
CA MET A 509 0.14 -15.18 -19.44
C MET A 509 0.45 -16.18 -20.56
N PRO A 510 0.73 -15.72 -21.77
CA PRO A 510 1.05 -16.60 -22.88
C PRO A 510 2.38 -17.35 -22.61
N VAL A 511 2.48 -18.53 -23.17
CA VAL A 511 3.74 -19.25 -23.30
C VAL A 511 4.37 -18.83 -24.62
N LEU A 512 5.63 -18.41 -24.59
CA LEU A 512 6.39 -18.00 -25.77
C LEU A 512 7.42 -19.09 -26.10
N GLU A 513 7.59 -19.35 -27.39
CA GLU A 513 8.56 -20.31 -27.88
C GLU A 513 9.51 -19.63 -28.87
N GLY A 514 10.74 -20.10 -28.93
CA GLY A 514 11.75 -19.60 -29.85
C GLY A 514 12.85 -20.60 -30.13
N GLU A 515 13.72 -20.24 -31.05
CA GLU A 515 14.86 -21.06 -31.47
C GLU A 515 16.09 -20.17 -31.67
N MET A 516 17.25 -20.70 -31.30
CA MET A 516 18.53 -20.03 -31.48
C MET A 516 18.99 -20.24 -32.92
N ASN A 517 19.41 -19.18 -33.59
CA ASN A 517 19.96 -19.22 -34.96
C ASN A 517 21.39 -19.77 -34.96
#